data_c05704ce089e0dd597620fd00c687a3f
#
_entry.id   c05704ce089e0dd597620fd00c687a3f
#
_cell.length_a   1.000
_cell.length_b   1.000
_cell.length_c   1.000
_cell.angle_alpha   90.00
_cell.angle_beta   90.00
_cell.angle_gamma   90.00
#
_symmetry.space_group_name_H-M   'P 1'
#
loop_
_entity.id
_entity.type
_entity.pdbx_description
1 polymer ?
#
loop_
_entity_poly.entity_id
_entity_poly.type
_entity_poly.pdbx_seq_one_letter_code
_entity_poly.pdbx_strand_id
1 'polypeptide(L)'
;VSTSLPARAKALRERLVALDRLGANVEEASRLEGLRSDLAPPAAEFSRALDQRKLLVDSGIEAVAPAILDSIRKRATDLVEKFTAEKKAATLTRGVGWTNLIRDIKVASTELGAAVIQSWKVYRQAVFTGEAPGVIRGRIAFTPANSAAFAEYEQLHQAFRTEFDRLPADKAGIEKVRALAAKLTETAKAFDYNVPGEVKRFLEAIQSGGAALDLLTDTVKHWLRANNAFDSYRILPRSADGRR
;
A
#
# COMPACT_ATOMS: atom_id res chain seq x y z
N VAL A 1 -73.91 7.38 -26.65
CA VAL A 1 -73.68 6.02 -27.17
C VAL A 1 -73.48 5.09 -25.98
N SER A 2 -74.54 4.35 -25.61
CA SER A 2 -74.50 3.40 -24.52
C SER A 2 -73.71 2.16 -24.91
N THR A 3 -72.51 2.01 -24.44
CA THR A 3 -71.71 0.79 -24.63
C THR A 3 -72.44 -0.41 -23.98
N SER A 4 -72.66 -1.45 -24.75
CA SER A 4 -73.37 -2.66 -24.32
C SER A 4 -72.68 -3.34 -23.12
N LEU A 5 -73.44 -3.95 -22.21
CA LEU A 5 -72.95 -4.61 -20.99
C LEU A 5 -71.79 -5.61 -21.31
N PRO A 6 -71.83 -6.41 -22.40
CA PRO A 6 -70.70 -7.28 -22.77
C PRO A 6 -69.42 -6.53 -23.12
N ALA A 7 -69.53 -5.36 -23.77
CA ALA A 7 -68.35 -4.55 -24.14
C ALA A 7 -67.68 -3.95 -22.88
N ARG A 8 -68.48 -3.54 -21.87
CA ARG A 8 -67.96 -3.07 -20.58
C ARG A 8 -67.27 -4.20 -19.79
N ALA A 9 -67.85 -5.38 -19.76
CA ALA A 9 -67.25 -6.55 -19.12
C ALA A 9 -65.92 -6.95 -19.78
N LYS A 10 -65.84 -6.92 -21.10
CA LYS A 10 -64.59 -7.17 -21.83
C LYS A 10 -63.51 -6.13 -21.52
N ALA A 11 -63.86 -4.84 -21.53
CA ALA A 11 -62.92 -3.78 -21.22
C ALA A 11 -62.40 -3.85 -19.75
N LEU A 12 -63.28 -4.22 -18.79
CA LEU A 12 -62.90 -4.44 -17.40
C LEU A 12 -61.92 -5.61 -17.24
N ARG A 13 -62.20 -6.73 -17.93
CA ARG A 13 -61.33 -7.91 -17.93
C ARG A 13 -59.93 -7.60 -18.52
N GLU A 14 -59.87 -6.83 -19.63
CA GLU A 14 -58.62 -6.40 -20.23
C GLU A 14 -57.81 -5.50 -19.29
N ARG A 15 -58.49 -4.58 -18.56
CA ARG A 15 -57.85 -3.74 -17.54
C ARG A 15 -57.33 -4.55 -16.34
N LEU A 16 -58.08 -5.54 -15.86
CA LEU A 16 -57.65 -6.41 -14.76
C LEU A 16 -56.40 -7.23 -15.18
N VAL A 17 -56.39 -7.81 -16.37
CA VAL A 17 -55.23 -8.50 -16.92
C VAL A 17 -54.02 -7.60 -17.05
N ALA A 18 -54.24 -6.32 -17.46
CA ALA A 18 -53.12 -5.34 -17.54
C ALA A 18 -52.58 -4.97 -16.16
N LEU A 19 -53.47 -4.79 -15.13
CA LEU A 19 -53.08 -4.53 -13.75
C LEU A 19 -52.31 -5.71 -13.15
N ASP A 20 -52.75 -6.96 -13.37
CA ASP A 20 -52.03 -8.15 -12.92
C ASP A 20 -50.63 -8.25 -13.51
N ARG A 21 -50.48 -7.93 -14.83
CA ARG A 21 -49.17 -7.89 -15.49
C ARG A 21 -48.27 -6.78 -14.90
N LEU A 22 -48.82 -5.61 -14.64
CA LEU A 22 -48.08 -4.52 -14.00
C LEU A 22 -47.63 -4.91 -12.59
N GLY A 23 -48.51 -5.53 -11.78
CA GLY A 23 -48.18 -6.04 -10.46
C GLY A 23 -47.04 -7.06 -10.51
N ALA A 24 -47.14 -8.04 -11.40
CA ALA A 24 -46.07 -9.04 -11.60
C ALA A 24 -44.73 -8.44 -12.02
N ASN A 25 -44.74 -7.39 -12.86
CA ASN A 25 -43.53 -6.67 -13.27
C ASN A 25 -42.90 -5.90 -12.11
N VAL A 26 -43.72 -5.28 -11.24
CA VAL A 26 -43.23 -4.55 -10.07
C VAL A 26 -42.58 -5.51 -9.05
N GLU A 27 -43.20 -6.67 -8.80
CA GLU A 27 -42.62 -7.69 -7.94
C GLU A 27 -41.30 -8.23 -8.49
N GLU A 28 -41.23 -8.49 -9.79
CA GLU A 28 -40.03 -8.96 -10.46
C GLU A 28 -38.91 -7.93 -10.38
N ALA A 29 -39.21 -6.64 -10.61
CA ALA A 29 -38.25 -5.54 -10.46
C ALA A 29 -37.71 -5.46 -9.02
N SER A 30 -38.61 -5.58 -8.02
CA SER A 30 -38.21 -5.59 -6.61
C SER A 30 -37.27 -6.75 -6.27
N ARG A 31 -37.54 -7.96 -6.79
CA ARG A 31 -36.67 -9.14 -6.59
C ARG A 31 -35.30 -8.92 -7.24
N LEU A 32 -35.25 -8.37 -8.45
CA LEU A 32 -33.98 -8.07 -9.13
C LEU A 32 -33.18 -6.99 -8.38
N GLU A 33 -33.84 -5.98 -7.84
CA GLU A 33 -33.16 -4.95 -7.02
C GLU A 33 -32.62 -5.54 -5.73
N GLY A 34 -33.32 -6.48 -5.08
CA GLY A 34 -32.79 -7.24 -3.95
C GLY A 34 -31.49 -7.98 -4.31
N LEU A 35 -31.49 -8.74 -5.41
CA LEU A 35 -30.29 -9.44 -5.88
C LEU A 35 -29.14 -8.52 -6.23
N ARG A 36 -29.44 -7.35 -6.85
CA ARG A 36 -28.45 -6.33 -7.12
C ARG A 36 -27.84 -5.78 -5.82
N SER A 37 -28.67 -5.50 -4.84
CA SER A 37 -28.24 -5.00 -3.53
C SER A 37 -27.35 -6.00 -2.79
N ASP A 38 -27.62 -7.30 -2.91
CA ASP A 38 -26.79 -8.34 -2.32
C ASP A 38 -25.42 -8.49 -3.01
N LEU A 39 -25.38 -8.30 -4.33
CA LEU A 39 -24.15 -8.43 -5.12
C LEU A 39 -23.27 -7.18 -5.07
N ALA A 40 -23.84 -5.98 -5.00
CA ALA A 40 -23.11 -4.73 -5.18
C ALA A 40 -21.95 -4.53 -4.18
N PRO A 41 -22.11 -4.76 -2.86
CA PRO A 41 -20.99 -4.62 -1.92
C PRO A 41 -19.83 -5.58 -2.20
N PRO A 42 -20.03 -6.90 -2.30
CA PRO A 42 -18.93 -7.82 -2.58
C PRO A 42 -18.28 -7.59 -3.95
N ALA A 43 -19.05 -7.20 -4.97
CA ALA A 43 -18.51 -6.87 -6.28
C ALA A 43 -17.63 -5.61 -6.23
N ALA A 44 -18.01 -4.59 -5.46
CA ALA A 44 -17.21 -3.39 -5.28
C ALA A 44 -15.89 -3.65 -4.54
N GLU A 45 -15.89 -4.50 -3.53
CA GLU A 45 -14.68 -4.92 -2.82
C GLU A 45 -13.75 -5.72 -3.74
N PHE A 46 -14.33 -6.65 -4.50
CA PHE A 46 -13.59 -7.47 -5.45
C PHE A 46 -12.95 -6.60 -6.56
N SER A 47 -13.70 -5.65 -7.11
CA SER A 47 -13.18 -4.70 -8.12
C SER A 47 -12.00 -3.91 -7.58
N ARG A 48 -12.10 -3.35 -6.36
CA ARG A 48 -10.99 -2.63 -5.72
C ARG A 48 -9.75 -3.50 -5.56
N ALA A 49 -9.91 -4.75 -5.14
CA ALA A 49 -8.78 -5.67 -4.98
C ALA A 49 -8.13 -6.02 -6.33
N LEU A 50 -8.94 -6.18 -7.40
CA LEU A 50 -8.43 -6.36 -8.77
C LEU A 50 -7.68 -5.13 -9.27
N ASP A 51 -8.20 -3.92 -9.04
CA ASP A 51 -7.57 -2.68 -9.46
C ASP A 51 -6.22 -2.48 -8.74
N GLN A 52 -6.16 -2.76 -7.45
CA GLN A 52 -4.92 -2.73 -6.69
C GLN A 52 -3.90 -3.76 -7.19
N ARG A 53 -4.34 -4.99 -7.48
CA ARG A 53 -3.46 -6.00 -8.08
C ARG A 53 -2.94 -5.53 -9.45
N LYS A 54 -3.83 -5.01 -10.29
CA LYS A 54 -3.47 -4.48 -11.61
C LYS A 54 -2.44 -3.37 -11.49
N LEU A 55 -2.62 -2.42 -10.56
CA LEU A 55 -1.67 -1.34 -10.28
C LEU A 55 -0.25 -1.89 -9.99
N LEU A 56 -0.15 -2.91 -9.15
CA LEU A 56 1.14 -3.54 -8.84
C LEU A 56 1.76 -4.18 -10.09
N VAL A 57 0.98 -5.00 -10.81
CA VAL A 57 1.46 -5.72 -12.03
C VAL A 57 1.87 -4.74 -13.11
N ASP A 58 1.08 -3.70 -13.39
CA ASP A 58 1.38 -2.66 -14.37
C ASP A 58 2.62 -1.83 -13.99
N SER A 59 3.00 -1.87 -12.70
CA SER A 59 4.22 -1.24 -12.17
C SER A 59 5.41 -2.22 -12.10
N GLY A 60 5.28 -3.44 -12.65
CA GLY A 60 6.33 -4.45 -12.64
C GLY A 60 6.52 -5.18 -11.31
N ILE A 61 5.51 -5.13 -10.42
CA ILE A 61 5.52 -5.85 -9.15
C ILE A 61 4.67 -7.11 -9.32
N GLU A 62 5.29 -8.27 -9.11
CA GLU A 62 4.60 -9.54 -9.24
C GLU A 62 3.52 -9.69 -8.17
N ALA A 63 2.26 -9.95 -8.60
CA ALA A 63 1.14 -10.22 -7.73
C ALA A 63 0.31 -11.38 -8.29
N VAL A 64 0.38 -12.52 -7.62
CA VAL A 64 -0.25 -13.76 -8.07
C VAL A 64 -1.77 -13.61 -8.05
N ALA A 65 -2.43 -14.13 -9.09
CA ALA A 65 -3.88 -14.19 -9.16
C ALA A 65 -4.39 -15.46 -8.46
N PRO A 66 -5.43 -15.36 -7.60
CA PRO A 66 -6.06 -16.56 -7.03
C PRO A 66 -6.67 -17.46 -8.09
N ALA A 67 -6.50 -18.77 -7.95
CA ALA A 67 -7.04 -19.74 -8.89
C ALA A 67 -8.59 -19.74 -8.98
N ILE A 68 -9.27 -19.26 -7.94
CA ILE A 68 -10.73 -19.16 -7.88
C ILE A 68 -11.33 -18.21 -8.94
N LEU A 69 -10.54 -17.31 -9.52
CA LEU A 69 -11.03 -16.31 -10.50
C LEU A 69 -11.68 -16.94 -11.73
N ASP A 70 -11.13 -18.06 -12.23
CA ASP A 70 -11.70 -18.74 -13.39
C ASP A 70 -13.04 -19.38 -13.07
N SER A 71 -13.20 -19.93 -11.86
CA SER A 71 -14.47 -20.49 -11.41
C SER A 71 -15.56 -19.42 -11.24
N ILE A 72 -15.19 -18.23 -10.74
CA ILE A 72 -16.09 -17.07 -10.65
C ILE A 72 -16.54 -16.64 -12.04
N ARG A 73 -15.59 -16.49 -12.98
CA ARG A 73 -15.90 -16.12 -14.36
C ARG A 73 -16.88 -17.09 -15.00
N LYS A 74 -16.60 -18.40 -14.92
CA LYS A 74 -17.46 -19.43 -15.47
C LYS A 74 -18.87 -19.37 -14.86
N ARG A 75 -18.97 -19.29 -13.53
CA ARG A 75 -20.26 -19.22 -12.83
C ARG A 75 -21.06 -17.98 -13.17
N ALA A 76 -20.38 -16.83 -13.26
CA ALA A 76 -21.02 -15.58 -13.68
C ALA A 76 -21.55 -15.66 -15.11
N THR A 77 -20.78 -16.22 -16.05
CA THR A 77 -21.21 -16.46 -17.41
C THR A 77 -22.43 -17.37 -17.47
N ASP A 78 -22.41 -18.50 -16.78
CA ASP A 78 -23.54 -19.45 -16.72
C ASP A 78 -24.83 -18.79 -16.18
N LEU A 79 -24.72 -17.92 -15.18
CA LEU A 79 -25.87 -17.19 -14.62
C LEU A 79 -26.38 -16.11 -15.58
N VAL A 80 -25.50 -15.40 -16.26
CA VAL A 80 -25.87 -14.40 -17.30
C VAL A 80 -26.59 -15.07 -18.47
N GLU A 81 -26.11 -16.20 -18.95
CA GLU A 81 -26.77 -16.97 -20.02
C GLU A 81 -28.17 -17.42 -19.63
N LYS A 82 -28.32 -18.01 -18.45
CA LYS A 82 -29.62 -18.42 -17.91
C LYS A 82 -30.59 -17.25 -17.76
N PHE A 83 -30.11 -16.14 -17.20
CA PHE A 83 -30.93 -14.93 -17.04
C PHE A 83 -31.35 -14.35 -18.39
N THR A 84 -30.44 -14.32 -19.37
CA THR A 84 -30.71 -13.81 -20.70
C THR A 84 -31.82 -14.61 -21.41
N ALA A 85 -31.86 -15.94 -21.18
CA ALA A 85 -32.88 -16.83 -21.74
C ALA A 85 -34.26 -16.61 -21.14
N GLU A 86 -34.37 -16.49 -19.82
CA GLU A 86 -35.69 -16.42 -19.15
C GLU A 86 -36.08 -15.01 -18.65
N LYS A 87 -35.12 -14.12 -18.43
CA LYS A 87 -35.27 -12.74 -17.92
C LYS A 87 -36.09 -12.66 -16.62
N LYS A 88 -35.89 -13.62 -15.70
CA LYS A 88 -36.60 -13.72 -14.41
C LYS A 88 -35.60 -13.82 -13.26
N ALA A 89 -35.86 -13.12 -12.15
CA ALA A 89 -35.07 -13.19 -10.92
C ALA A 89 -34.98 -14.63 -10.39
N ALA A 90 -36.07 -15.38 -10.45
CA ALA A 90 -36.13 -16.78 -10.05
C ALA A 90 -35.11 -17.67 -10.76
N THR A 91 -34.69 -17.33 -11.99
CA THR A 91 -33.66 -18.06 -12.73
C THR A 91 -32.29 -17.94 -12.10
N LEU A 92 -31.97 -16.76 -11.57
CA LEU A 92 -30.72 -16.51 -10.86
C LEU A 92 -30.66 -17.24 -9.49
N THR A 93 -31.79 -17.31 -8.80
CA THR A 93 -31.88 -17.89 -7.45
C THR A 93 -32.20 -19.39 -7.47
N ARG A 94 -32.53 -19.97 -8.63
CA ARG A 94 -32.77 -21.41 -8.75
C ARG A 94 -31.54 -22.22 -8.45
N GLY A 95 -31.55 -22.97 -7.34
CA GLY A 95 -30.42 -23.70 -6.79
C GLY A 95 -29.39 -22.83 -6.07
N VAL A 96 -28.16 -23.28 -6.03
CA VAL A 96 -27.07 -22.66 -5.22
C VAL A 96 -26.13 -21.76 -6.04
N GLY A 97 -26.39 -21.54 -7.33
CA GLY A 97 -25.48 -20.83 -8.24
C GLY A 97 -25.20 -19.39 -7.81
N TRP A 98 -26.25 -18.65 -7.48
CA TRP A 98 -26.17 -17.26 -7.03
C TRP A 98 -25.44 -17.13 -5.69
N THR A 99 -25.84 -17.91 -4.70
CA THR A 99 -25.23 -17.89 -3.36
C THR A 99 -23.74 -18.27 -3.43
N ASN A 100 -23.41 -19.28 -4.24
CA ASN A 100 -22.03 -19.67 -4.46
C ASN A 100 -21.23 -18.58 -5.18
N LEU A 101 -21.80 -17.86 -6.15
CA LEU A 101 -21.14 -16.74 -6.80
C LEU A 101 -20.76 -15.65 -5.79
N ILE A 102 -21.70 -15.22 -4.95
CA ILE A 102 -21.46 -14.21 -3.92
C ILE A 102 -20.39 -14.67 -2.94
N ARG A 103 -20.46 -15.92 -2.49
CA ARG A 103 -19.47 -16.50 -1.59
C ARG A 103 -18.07 -16.51 -2.24
N ASP A 104 -17.98 -17.00 -3.47
CA ASP A 104 -16.71 -17.12 -4.19
C ASP A 104 -16.10 -15.73 -4.49
N ILE A 105 -16.91 -14.71 -4.78
CA ILE A 105 -16.47 -13.31 -4.91
C ILE A 105 -15.88 -12.79 -3.58
N LYS A 106 -16.53 -13.05 -2.45
CA LYS A 106 -16.00 -12.65 -1.13
C LYS A 106 -14.67 -13.33 -0.81
N VAL A 107 -14.57 -14.63 -1.07
CA VAL A 107 -13.32 -15.39 -0.89
C VAL A 107 -12.22 -14.82 -1.77
N ALA A 108 -12.50 -14.62 -3.06
CA ALA A 108 -11.53 -14.06 -4.00
C ALA A 108 -11.09 -12.64 -3.64
N SER A 109 -12.01 -11.80 -3.14
CA SER A 109 -11.67 -10.45 -2.65
C SER A 109 -10.67 -10.51 -1.50
N THR A 110 -10.88 -11.41 -0.53
CA THR A 110 -9.98 -11.62 0.60
C THR A 110 -8.61 -12.14 0.15
N GLU A 111 -8.59 -13.15 -0.72
CA GLU A 111 -7.34 -13.73 -1.25
C GLU A 111 -6.54 -12.73 -2.08
N LEU A 112 -7.21 -11.96 -2.95
CA LEU A 112 -6.59 -10.88 -3.71
C LEU A 112 -5.99 -9.80 -2.81
N GLY A 113 -6.75 -9.36 -1.81
CA GLY A 113 -6.27 -8.39 -0.83
C GLY A 113 -5.02 -8.88 -0.10
N ALA A 114 -5.03 -10.13 0.36
CA ALA A 114 -3.87 -10.75 1.00
C ALA A 114 -2.66 -10.87 0.05
N ALA A 115 -2.88 -11.29 -1.20
CA ALA A 115 -1.84 -11.40 -2.22
C ALA A 115 -1.22 -10.04 -2.54
N VAL A 116 -2.04 -8.98 -2.68
CA VAL A 116 -1.58 -7.60 -2.92
C VAL A 116 -0.72 -7.09 -1.75
N ILE A 117 -1.16 -7.27 -0.51
CA ILE A 117 -0.41 -6.89 0.68
C ILE A 117 0.93 -7.63 0.75
N GLN A 118 0.93 -8.94 0.49
CA GLN A 118 2.14 -9.76 0.52
C GLN A 118 3.10 -9.37 -0.60
N SER A 119 2.61 -9.16 -1.83
CA SER A 119 3.44 -8.71 -2.96
C SER A 119 4.07 -7.35 -2.69
N TRP A 120 3.32 -6.42 -2.14
CA TRP A 120 3.84 -5.12 -1.74
C TRP A 120 4.90 -5.24 -0.64
N LYS A 121 4.69 -6.10 0.35
CA LYS A 121 5.67 -6.36 1.42
C LYS A 121 6.98 -6.92 0.87
N VAL A 122 6.92 -7.90 -0.02
CA VAL A 122 8.10 -8.48 -0.66
C VAL A 122 8.82 -7.44 -1.50
N TYR A 123 8.09 -6.70 -2.33
CA TYR A 123 8.66 -5.63 -3.14
C TYR A 123 9.38 -4.57 -2.30
N ARG A 124 8.77 -4.11 -1.22
CA ARG A 124 9.36 -3.12 -0.31
C ARG A 124 10.70 -3.58 0.26
N GLN A 125 10.79 -4.86 0.64
CA GLN A 125 12.03 -5.43 1.17
C GLN A 125 13.13 -5.56 0.11
N ALA A 126 12.75 -5.72 -1.15
CA ALA A 126 13.68 -5.84 -2.26
C ALA A 126 14.14 -4.48 -2.82
N VAL A 127 13.28 -3.45 -2.79
CA VAL A 127 13.56 -2.14 -3.40
C VAL A 127 14.64 -1.35 -2.65
N PHE A 128 14.79 -1.59 -1.35
CA PHE A 128 15.83 -1.00 -0.52
C PHE A 128 16.39 -2.02 0.46
N THR A 129 17.68 -2.36 0.27
CA THR A 129 18.44 -3.32 1.08
C THR A 129 19.46 -2.66 1.99
N GLY A 130 19.43 -1.31 2.08
CA GLY A 130 20.33 -0.55 2.92
C GLY A 130 20.08 -0.71 4.42
N GLU A 131 21.01 -0.22 5.22
CA GLU A 131 20.99 -0.35 6.66
C GLU A 131 20.06 0.70 7.32
N ALA A 132 19.49 0.36 8.45
CA ALA A 132 18.75 1.32 9.26
C ALA A 132 19.67 2.43 9.82
N PRO A 133 19.19 3.67 10.01
CA PRO A 133 20.00 4.78 10.53
C PRO A 133 20.77 4.46 11.80
N GLY A 134 20.16 3.73 12.74
CA GLY A 134 20.82 3.32 13.99
C GLY A 134 22.05 2.44 13.79
N VAL A 135 22.05 1.57 12.77
CA VAL A 135 23.20 0.72 12.41
C VAL A 135 24.32 1.57 11.82
N ILE A 136 23.99 2.45 10.87
CA ILE A 136 24.97 3.36 10.26
C ILE A 136 25.59 4.26 11.33
N ARG A 137 24.77 4.83 12.21
CA ARG A 137 25.22 5.67 13.32
C ARG A 137 26.27 5.01 14.20
N GLY A 138 26.14 3.72 14.46
CA GLY A 138 27.13 2.95 15.25
C GLY A 138 28.44 2.67 14.51
N ARG A 139 28.49 2.88 13.19
CA ARG A 139 29.66 2.53 12.35
C ARG A 139 30.43 3.73 11.82
N ILE A 140 29.77 4.86 11.61
CA ILE A 140 30.41 6.09 11.10
C ILE A 140 31.04 6.89 12.25
N ALA A 141 32.15 7.57 11.94
CA ALA A 141 32.65 8.65 12.82
C ALA A 141 31.93 9.95 12.50
N PHE A 142 31.61 10.74 13.53
CA PHE A 142 30.86 11.99 13.38
C PHE A 142 31.76 13.14 12.93
N THR A 143 32.24 13.05 11.70
CA THR A 143 32.85 14.16 11.00
C THR A 143 31.77 15.13 10.51
N PRO A 144 32.07 16.41 10.20
CA PRO A 144 31.10 17.33 9.61
C PRO A 144 30.42 16.78 8.37
N ALA A 145 31.19 16.10 7.48
CA ALA A 145 30.67 15.48 6.26
C ALA A 145 29.72 14.31 6.58
N ASN A 146 30.13 13.36 7.45
CA ASN A 146 29.28 12.26 7.84
C ASN A 146 28.01 12.73 8.60
N SER A 147 28.14 13.78 9.42
CA SER A 147 27.01 14.34 10.15
C SER A 147 25.96 14.94 9.21
N ALA A 148 26.39 15.68 8.18
CA ALA A 148 25.50 16.23 7.17
C ALA A 148 24.81 15.12 6.35
N ALA A 149 25.60 14.14 5.86
CA ALA A 149 25.07 12.98 5.12
C ALA A 149 24.11 12.13 5.98
N PHE A 150 24.42 11.98 7.27
CA PHE A 150 23.57 11.22 8.19
C PHE A 150 22.23 11.90 8.44
N ALA A 151 22.22 13.23 8.64
CA ALA A 151 20.99 13.99 8.82
C ALA A 151 20.07 13.86 7.58
N GLU A 152 20.64 13.96 6.38
CA GLU A 152 19.90 13.74 5.13
C GLU A 152 19.39 12.29 5.02
N TYR A 153 20.24 11.32 5.32
CA TYR A 153 19.86 9.89 5.29
C TYR A 153 18.72 9.59 6.25
N GLU A 154 18.76 10.12 7.47
CA GLU A 154 17.73 9.93 8.49
C GLU A 154 16.38 10.51 8.04
N GLN A 155 16.38 11.73 7.45
CA GLN A 155 15.16 12.32 6.88
C GLN A 155 14.59 11.50 5.73
N LEU A 156 15.45 11.05 4.81
CA LEU A 156 15.05 10.21 3.68
C LEU A 156 14.50 8.86 4.17
N HIS A 157 15.16 8.27 5.17
CA HIS A 157 14.71 7.00 5.75
C HIS A 157 13.37 7.14 6.46
N GLN A 158 13.14 8.23 7.17
CA GLN A 158 11.85 8.54 7.78
C GLN A 158 10.75 8.70 6.72
N ALA A 159 11.02 9.45 5.65
CA ALA A 159 10.09 9.61 4.53
C ALA A 159 9.81 8.26 3.83
N PHE A 160 10.85 7.46 3.59
CA PHE A 160 10.73 6.13 3.03
C PHE A 160 9.85 5.23 3.90
N ARG A 161 10.08 5.20 5.22
CA ARG A 161 9.27 4.41 6.17
C ARG A 161 7.81 4.81 6.15
N THR A 162 7.51 6.09 6.06
CA THR A 162 6.12 6.59 6.00
C THR A 162 5.38 6.08 4.75
N GLU A 163 6.04 6.10 3.59
CA GLU A 163 5.46 5.57 2.34
C GLU A 163 5.51 4.03 2.30
N PHE A 164 6.53 3.45 2.89
CA PHE A 164 6.74 2.01 2.99
C PHE A 164 5.61 1.28 3.71
N ASP A 165 5.06 1.86 4.78
CA ASP A 165 4.02 1.20 5.60
C ASP A 165 2.61 1.30 4.99
N ARG A 166 2.45 2.05 3.89
CA ARG A 166 1.18 2.23 3.21
C ARG A 166 1.12 1.42 1.91
N LEU A 167 -0.05 0.86 1.63
CA LEU A 167 -0.32 0.32 0.31
C LEU A 167 -0.48 1.50 -0.68
N PRO A 168 0.21 1.49 -1.84
CA PRO A 168 0.12 2.59 -2.79
C PRO A 168 -1.30 2.69 -3.38
N ALA A 169 -1.82 3.90 -3.44
CA ALA A 169 -3.13 4.16 -4.03
C ALA A 169 -3.05 4.28 -5.56
N ASP A 170 -1.88 4.66 -6.09
CA ASP A 170 -1.64 4.92 -7.49
C ASP A 170 -0.17 4.64 -7.87
N LYS A 171 0.13 4.80 -9.16
CA LYS A 171 1.48 4.63 -9.70
C LYS A 171 2.47 5.65 -9.13
N ALA A 172 2.03 6.87 -8.84
CA ALA A 172 2.89 7.91 -8.28
C ALA A 172 3.42 7.54 -6.90
N GLY A 173 2.59 6.86 -6.07
CA GLY A 173 3.02 6.31 -4.78
C GLY A 173 4.14 5.26 -4.93
N ILE A 174 4.06 4.39 -5.92
CA ILE A 174 5.10 3.39 -6.20
C ILE A 174 6.40 4.07 -6.66
N GLU A 175 6.31 5.02 -7.58
CA GLU A 175 7.48 5.76 -8.07
C GLU A 175 8.13 6.59 -6.96
N LYS A 176 7.35 7.14 -6.03
CA LYS A 176 7.87 7.84 -4.85
C LYS A 176 8.72 6.92 -3.97
N VAL A 177 8.25 5.70 -3.70
CA VAL A 177 9.00 4.71 -2.92
C VAL A 177 10.31 4.35 -3.64
N ARG A 178 10.29 4.16 -4.97
CA ARG A 178 11.49 3.91 -5.78
C ARG A 178 12.50 5.06 -5.70
N ALA A 179 12.00 6.29 -5.87
CA ALA A 179 12.85 7.48 -5.82
C ALA A 179 13.51 7.66 -4.43
N LEU A 180 12.75 7.43 -3.35
CA LEU A 180 13.30 7.49 -1.99
C LEU A 180 14.33 6.39 -1.74
N ALA A 181 14.10 5.16 -2.20
CA ALA A 181 15.05 4.06 -2.11
C ALA A 181 16.36 4.36 -2.87
N ALA A 182 16.24 4.91 -4.09
CA ALA A 182 17.39 5.32 -4.88
C ALA A 182 18.21 6.44 -4.20
N LYS A 183 17.53 7.46 -3.66
CA LYS A 183 18.20 8.54 -2.91
C LYS A 183 18.90 8.01 -1.66
N LEU A 184 18.25 7.13 -0.88
CA LEU A 184 18.87 6.49 0.28
C LEU A 184 20.14 5.73 -0.10
N THR A 185 20.10 4.98 -1.20
CA THR A 185 21.25 4.25 -1.71
C THR A 185 22.40 5.19 -2.13
N GLU A 186 22.06 6.32 -2.74
CA GLU A 186 23.05 7.34 -3.14
C GLU A 186 23.66 8.06 -1.93
N THR A 187 22.83 8.52 -1.00
CA THR A 187 23.29 9.18 0.24
C THR A 187 24.16 8.22 1.08
N ALA A 188 23.84 6.93 1.08
CA ALA A 188 24.65 5.93 1.79
C ALA A 188 26.09 5.82 1.26
N LYS A 189 26.37 6.15 -0.01
CA LYS A 189 27.71 6.16 -0.59
C LYS A 189 28.57 7.33 -0.09
N ALA A 190 27.95 8.38 0.43
CA ALA A 190 28.66 9.55 0.96
C ALA A 190 29.27 9.29 2.35
N PHE A 191 28.92 8.18 3.01
CA PHE A 191 29.50 7.86 4.32
C PHE A 191 30.95 7.40 4.21
N ASP A 192 31.82 8.07 4.96
CA ASP A 192 33.19 7.62 5.18
C ASP A 192 33.26 6.73 6.43
N TYR A 193 33.53 5.45 6.19
CA TYR A 193 33.74 4.44 7.22
C TYR A 193 35.21 4.26 7.61
N ASN A 194 36.15 4.85 6.85
CA ASN A 194 37.59 4.64 6.98
C ASN A 194 38.27 5.67 7.89
N VAL A 195 37.63 5.98 9.02
CA VAL A 195 38.18 6.92 10.00
C VAL A 195 39.11 6.17 10.95
N PRO A 196 40.37 6.63 11.15
CA PRO A 196 41.31 6.00 12.08
C PRO A 196 40.71 5.88 13.50
N GLY A 197 40.98 4.76 14.17
CA GLY A 197 40.38 4.47 15.48
C GLY A 197 40.67 5.52 16.56
N GLU A 198 41.84 6.19 16.50
CA GLU A 198 42.15 7.31 17.41
C GLU A 198 41.26 8.52 17.15
N VAL A 199 41.02 8.84 15.89
CA VAL A 199 40.13 9.92 15.47
C VAL A 199 38.71 9.62 15.91
N LYS A 200 38.24 8.40 15.69
CA LYS A 200 36.90 7.97 16.12
C LYS A 200 36.72 8.18 17.62
N ARG A 201 37.65 7.71 18.45
CA ARG A 201 37.61 7.90 19.91
C ARG A 201 37.60 9.36 20.31
N PHE A 202 38.42 10.20 19.66
CA PHE A 202 38.43 11.65 19.89
C PHE A 202 37.07 12.28 19.57
N LEU A 203 36.48 11.99 18.42
CA LEU A 203 35.19 12.53 17.99
C LEU A 203 34.03 12.07 18.90
N GLU A 204 34.03 10.81 19.31
CA GLU A 204 33.07 10.26 20.27
C GLU A 204 33.16 10.94 21.64
N ALA A 205 34.38 11.21 22.12
CA ALA A 205 34.58 11.95 23.37
C ALA A 205 34.05 13.38 23.29
N ILE A 206 34.28 14.08 22.18
CA ILE A 206 33.73 15.44 21.96
C ILE A 206 32.20 15.42 21.99
N GLN A 207 31.56 14.45 21.36
CA GLN A 207 30.10 14.34 21.37
C GLN A 207 29.54 14.04 22.76
N SER A 208 30.32 13.37 23.59
CA SER A 208 29.96 13.07 24.98
C SER A 208 30.20 14.24 25.94
N GLY A 209 30.52 15.43 25.40
CA GLY A 209 30.68 16.66 26.19
C GLY A 209 32.13 17.14 26.35
N GLY A 210 33.08 16.54 25.66
CA GLY A 210 34.48 16.98 25.61
C GLY A 210 35.48 15.84 25.55
N ALA A 211 36.58 16.05 24.85
CA ALA A 211 37.71 15.13 24.79
C ALA A 211 38.85 15.56 25.72
N ALA A 212 39.49 14.62 26.37
CA ALA A 212 40.72 14.88 27.09
C ALA A 212 41.85 15.23 26.10
N LEU A 213 42.79 16.07 26.51
CA LEU A 213 43.86 16.57 25.62
C LEU A 213 44.80 15.43 25.12
N ASP A 214 44.94 14.34 25.86
CA ASP A 214 45.68 13.16 25.45
C ASP A 214 45.08 12.42 24.26
N LEU A 215 43.78 12.57 24.01
CA LEU A 215 43.12 12.08 22.80
C LEU A 215 43.43 12.91 21.55
N LEU A 216 43.95 14.13 21.69
CA LEU A 216 44.35 14.98 20.57
C LEU A 216 45.78 14.63 20.10
N THR A 217 45.97 13.39 19.67
CA THR A 217 47.24 12.89 19.15
C THR A 217 47.63 13.57 17.82
N ASP A 218 48.90 13.40 17.39
CA ASP A 218 49.33 13.96 16.09
C ASP A 218 48.58 13.31 14.92
N THR A 219 48.20 12.05 15.03
CA THR A 219 47.32 11.37 14.05
C THR A 219 45.99 12.09 13.93
N VAL A 220 45.37 12.44 15.08
CA VAL A 220 44.10 13.17 15.12
C VAL A 220 44.26 14.57 14.53
N LYS A 221 45.31 15.31 14.90
CA LYS A 221 45.57 16.67 14.37
C LYS A 221 45.79 16.65 12.87
N HIS A 222 46.58 15.69 12.37
CA HIS A 222 46.83 15.52 10.94
C HIS A 222 45.56 15.23 10.18
N TRP A 223 44.75 14.29 10.69
CA TRP A 223 43.47 13.90 10.08
C TRP A 223 42.46 15.06 10.06
N LEU A 224 42.33 15.81 11.16
CA LEU A 224 41.45 16.98 11.24
C LEU A 224 41.82 18.06 10.23
N ARG A 225 43.14 18.30 10.02
CA ARG A 225 43.60 19.27 9.00
C ARG A 225 43.34 18.77 7.59
N ALA A 226 43.60 17.50 7.30
CA ALA A 226 43.37 16.89 6.00
C ALA A 226 41.90 16.92 5.59
N ASN A 227 40.98 16.91 6.57
CA ASN A 227 39.54 16.94 6.35
C ASN A 227 38.91 18.32 6.58
N ASN A 228 39.70 19.41 6.66
CA ASN A 228 39.24 20.79 6.92
C ASN A 228 38.37 20.94 8.18
N ALA A 229 38.54 20.03 9.14
CA ALA A 229 37.75 19.99 10.38
C ALA A 229 38.48 20.59 11.59
N PHE A 230 39.76 20.97 11.47
CA PHE A 230 40.59 21.42 12.58
C PHE A 230 40.03 22.65 13.25
N ASP A 231 39.60 23.64 12.47
CA ASP A 231 39.06 24.92 12.95
C ASP A 231 37.61 24.80 13.48
N SER A 232 36.99 23.67 13.34
CA SER A 232 35.64 23.39 13.88
C SER A 232 35.66 23.09 15.37
N TYR A 233 36.84 22.86 15.97
CA TYR A 233 37.00 22.53 17.37
C TYR A 233 37.76 23.60 18.15
N ARG A 234 37.33 23.82 19.41
CA ARG A 234 37.98 24.77 20.34
C ARG A 234 38.36 24.01 21.59
N ILE A 235 39.53 24.40 22.16
CA ILE A 235 39.96 23.93 23.48
C ILE A 235 39.36 24.87 24.51
N LEU A 236 38.54 24.36 25.41
CA LEU A 236 37.99 25.10 26.52
C LEU A 236 38.51 24.50 27.85
N PRO A 237 38.83 25.35 28.84
CA PRO A 237 39.18 24.83 30.16
C PRO A 237 37.97 24.09 30.76
N ARG A 238 38.24 22.96 31.44
CA ARG A 238 37.21 22.24 32.14
C ARG A 238 36.66 23.13 33.26
N SER A 239 35.37 23.44 33.18
CA SER A 239 34.73 24.17 34.29
C SER A 239 34.84 23.37 35.59
N ALA A 240 35.26 24.03 36.66
CA ALA A 240 35.43 23.41 37.98
C ALA A 240 34.09 22.94 38.61
N ASP A 241 32.95 23.35 38.01
CA ASP A 241 31.59 23.04 38.49
C ASP A 241 30.98 21.77 37.88
N GLY A 242 31.79 20.75 37.70
CA GLY A 242 31.35 19.40 37.25
C GLY A 242 30.72 18.56 38.35
N ARG A 243 29.81 19.11 39.14
CA ARG A 243 28.84 18.37 39.92
C ARG A 243 27.44 18.65 39.43
N ARG A 244 26.96 17.83 38.47
CA ARG A 244 25.55 17.45 38.38
C ARG A 244 25.45 16.05 37.81
#